data_786fd401ffdd2cfdce671fb9b6035fe1
#
_entry.id   786fd401ffdd2cfdce671fb9b6035fe1
#
_cell.length_a   1.000
_cell.length_b   1.000
_cell.length_c   1.000
_cell.angle_alpha   90.00
_cell.angle_beta   90.00
_cell.angle_gamma   90.00
#
_symmetry.space_group_name_H-M   'P 1'
#
loop_
_entity.id
_entity.type
_entity.pdbx_description
1 polymer ?
#
loop_
_entity_poly.entity_id
_entity_poly.type
_entity_poly.pdbx_seq_one_letter_code
_entity_poly.pdbx_strand_id
1 'polypeptide(L)'
;MTTLGKNKYLSKLNNSVLKFEQMLKTNTVFYFDSTEFIHICHHFIDEANFSLANKAIKMGLEQHPKNIDLMLLKSELLIFNSKYEDAYKILNFVEEIDPENREVFLQKATIYSKNNLSEEAIEILKRALLFIDDKLEIWNMIAMEFLLLEDFESAIPFFKKCLDYDNEDYQSLYNLIFCYENLGMIDESISELSSVLEKRPYSKIAWHQL
;
A
#
# COMPACT_ATOMS: atom_id res chain seq x y z
N MET A 1 15.81 -18.19 8.15
CA MET A 1 15.56 -19.27 7.14
C MET A 1 16.79 -19.43 6.28
N THR A 2 17.33 -20.63 6.15
CA THR A 2 18.49 -20.94 5.30
C THR A 2 18.12 -20.77 3.81
N THR A 3 19.09 -20.42 2.95
CA THR A 3 18.91 -20.24 1.49
C THR A 3 18.26 -21.46 0.81
N LEU A 4 18.51 -22.68 1.30
CA LEU A 4 17.86 -23.91 0.82
C LEU A 4 16.35 -23.94 1.15
N GLY A 5 15.94 -23.42 2.29
CA GLY A 5 14.54 -23.35 2.71
C GLY A 5 13.74 -22.35 1.85
N LYS A 6 14.34 -21.19 1.53
CA LYS A 6 13.75 -20.18 0.62
C LYS A 6 13.52 -20.73 -0.79
N ASN A 7 14.50 -21.43 -1.37
CA ASN A 7 14.36 -22.01 -2.71
C ASN A 7 13.28 -23.10 -2.78
N LYS A 8 13.15 -23.93 -1.75
CA LYS A 8 12.09 -24.96 -1.68
C LYS A 8 10.70 -24.36 -1.51
N TYR A 9 10.60 -23.27 -0.74
CA TYR A 9 9.34 -22.54 -0.55
C TYR A 9 8.90 -21.86 -1.85
N LEU A 10 9.79 -21.14 -2.54
CA LEU A 10 9.52 -20.50 -3.84
C LEU A 10 9.15 -21.53 -4.92
N SER A 11 9.79 -22.69 -4.95
CA SER A 11 9.42 -23.75 -5.90
C SER A 11 8.03 -24.33 -5.61
N LYS A 12 7.62 -24.44 -4.34
CA LYS A 12 6.26 -24.86 -3.95
C LYS A 12 5.22 -23.82 -4.41
N LEU A 13 5.50 -22.54 -4.23
CA LEU A 13 4.60 -21.45 -4.60
C LEU A 13 4.43 -21.36 -6.12
N ASN A 14 5.51 -21.45 -6.90
CA ASN A 14 5.41 -21.49 -8.37
C ASN A 14 4.62 -22.72 -8.87
N ASN A 15 4.73 -23.85 -8.17
CA ASN A 15 3.96 -25.04 -8.48
C ASN A 15 2.45 -24.84 -8.18
N SER A 16 2.08 -24.03 -7.19
CA SER A 16 0.67 -23.75 -6.88
C SER A 16 -0.02 -22.95 -8.00
N VAL A 17 0.67 -22.01 -8.64
CA VAL A 17 0.16 -21.27 -9.80
C VAL A 17 -0.11 -22.22 -10.97
N LEU A 18 0.87 -23.06 -11.33
CA LEU A 18 0.71 -24.05 -12.41
C LEU A 18 -0.44 -25.04 -12.13
N LYS A 19 -0.56 -25.49 -10.90
CA LYS A 19 -1.69 -26.34 -10.46
C LYS A 19 -3.03 -25.63 -10.60
N PHE A 20 -3.09 -24.34 -10.23
CA PHE A 20 -4.31 -23.55 -10.35
C PHE A 20 -4.72 -23.38 -11.81
N GLU A 21 -3.77 -23.06 -12.69
CA GLU A 21 -4.04 -23.00 -14.14
C GLU A 21 -4.50 -24.34 -14.72
N GLN A 22 -3.87 -25.44 -14.30
CA GLN A 22 -4.29 -26.79 -14.71
C GLN A 22 -5.71 -27.11 -14.23
N MET A 23 -6.04 -26.75 -12.99
CA MET A 23 -7.38 -26.90 -12.43
C MET A 23 -8.43 -26.18 -13.29
N LEU A 24 -8.12 -24.96 -13.74
CA LEU A 24 -9.01 -24.19 -14.59
C LEU A 24 -9.20 -24.83 -15.98
N LYS A 25 -8.14 -25.46 -16.53
CA LYS A 25 -8.20 -26.14 -17.85
C LYS A 25 -8.95 -27.46 -17.79
N THR A 26 -8.82 -28.19 -16.67
CA THR A 26 -9.40 -29.56 -16.55
C THR A 26 -10.76 -29.58 -15.85
N ASN A 27 -11.21 -28.43 -15.33
CA ASN A 27 -12.43 -28.31 -14.52
C ASN A 27 -12.46 -29.26 -13.30
N THR A 28 -11.27 -29.64 -12.79
CA THR A 28 -11.09 -30.42 -11.57
C THR A 28 -10.84 -29.49 -10.39
N VAL A 29 -11.45 -29.77 -9.24
CA VAL A 29 -11.25 -28.94 -8.05
C VAL A 29 -10.07 -29.50 -7.26
N PHE A 30 -9.02 -28.68 -7.10
CA PHE A 30 -7.92 -28.97 -6.18
C PHE A 30 -8.08 -28.16 -4.89
N TYR A 31 -7.62 -28.74 -3.80
CA TYR A 31 -7.47 -28.02 -2.55
C TYR A 31 -6.11 -27.34 -2.51
N PHE A 32 -6.12 -26.05 -2.11
CA PHE A 32 -4.92 -25.27 -1.81
C PHE A 32 -5.06 -24.73 -0.39
N ASP A 33 -3.95 -24.53 0.30
CA ASP A 33 -3.97 -23.80 1.55
C ASP A 33 -4.15 -22.29 1.30
N SER A 34 -4.50 -21.54 2.35
CA SER A 34 -4.76 -20.09 2.20
C SER A 34 -3.53 -19.32 1.72
N THR A 35 -2.32 -19.72 2.14
CA THR A 35 -1.08 -19.07 1.71
C THR A 35 -0.77 -19.36 0.24
N GLU A 36 -1.15 -20.52 -0.28
CA GLU A 36 -1.04 -20.84 -1.70
C GLU A 36 -2.00 -19.95 -2.52
N PHE A 37 -3.26 -19.76 -2.06
CA PHE A 37 -4.19 -18.86 -2.74
C PHE A 37 -3.73 -17.41 -2.72
N ILE A 38 -3.22 -16.91 -1.59
CA ILE A 38 -2.68 -15.55 -1.49
C ILE A 38 -1.55 -15.35 -2.51
N HIS A 39 -0.63 -16.32 -2.61
CA HIS A 39 0.45 -16.26 -3.60
C HIS A 39 -0.08 -16.30 -5.04
N ILE A 40 -1.05 -17.17 -5.35
CA ILE A 40 -1.69 -17.23 -6.67
C ILE A 40 -2.35 -15.89 -7.02
N CYS A 41 -3.02 -15.26 -6.05
CA CYS A 41 -3.65 -13.95 -6.24
C CYS A 41 -2.62 -12.87 -6.56
N HIS A 42 -1.55 -12.75 -5.75
CA HIS A 42 -0.48 -11.79 -6.00
C HIS A 42 0.18 -12.01 -7.37
N HIS A 43 0.49 -13.26 -7.72
CA HIS A 43 1.06 -13.58 -9.04
C HIS A 43 0.21 -13.02 -10.19
N PHE A 44 -1.11 -13.23 -10.17
CA PHE A 44 -1.98 -12.71 -11.21
C PHE A 44 -2.22 -11.20 -11.14
N ILE A 45 -2.14 -10.59 -9.95
CA ILE A 45 -2.16 -9.13 -9.78
C ILE A 45 -0.90 -8.52 -10.40
N ASP A 46 0.28 -9.08 -10.11
CA ASP A 46 1.57 -8.63 -10.65
C ASP A 46 1.63 -8.74 -12.18
N GLU A 47 0.97 -9.76 -12.75
CA GLU A 47 0.80 -9.91 -14.20
C GLU A 47 -0.34 -9.05 -14.78
N ALA A 48 -0.96 -8.19 -13.98
CA ALA A 48 -2.14 -7.40 -14.36
C ALA A 48 -3.32 -8.25 -14.88
N ASN A 49 -3.36 -9.54 -14.53
CA ASN A 49 -4.43 -10.46 -14.89
C ASN A 49 -5.53 -10.50 -13.83
N PHE A 50 -6.21 -9.37 -13.68
CA PHE A 50 -7.25 -9.19 -12.64
C PHE A 50 -8.43 -10.18 -12.76
N SER A 51 -8.69 -10.73 -13.96
CA SER A 51 -9.72 -11.75 -14.15
C SER A 51 -9.37 -13.05 -13.43
N LEU A 52 -8.13 -13.53 -13.58
CA LEU A 52 -7.65 -14.73 -12.90
C LEU A 52 -7.45 -14.48 -11.39
N ALA A 53 -6.96 -13.30 -11.01
CA ALA A 53 -6.85 -12.90 -9.61
C ALA A 53 -8.22 -12.96 -8.90
N ASN A 54 -9.27 -12.37 -9.48
CA ASN A 54 -10.63 -12.43 -8.94
C ASN A 54 -11.15 -13.87 -8.81
N LYS A 55 -10.84 -14.72 -9.80
CA LYS A 55 -11.23 -16.13 -9.77
C LYS A 55 -10.52 -16.90 -8.66
N ALA A 56 -9.22 -16.65 -8.48
CA ALA A 56 -8.43 -17.23 -7.40
C ALA A 56 -8.94 -16.79 -6.02
N ILE A 57 -9.20 -15.49 -5.84
CA ILE A 57 -9.77 -14.97 -4.59
C ILE A 57 -11.13 -15.61 -4.29
N LYS A 58 -12.02 -15.71 -5.29
CA LYS A 58 -13.33 -16.34 -5.09
C LYS A 58 -13.19 -17.77 -4.64
N MET A 59 -12.37 -18.57 -5.33
CA MET A 59 -12.16 -19.97 -4.98
C MET A 59 -11.41 -20.11 -3.64
N GLY A 60 -10.49 -19.21 -3.35
CA GLY A 60 -9.82 -19.14 -2.06
C GLY A 60 -10.79 -18.90 -0.91
N LEU A 61 -11.72 -17.97 -1.06
CA LEU A 61 -12.75 -17.71 -0.05
C LEU A 61 -13.83 -18.80 0.04
N GLU A 62 -14.06 -19.57 -1.02
CA GLU A 62 -14.91 -20.77 -0.96
C GLU A 62 -14.26 -21.87 -0.11
N GLN A 63 -12.94 -22.05 -0.18
CA GLN A 63 -12.19 -23.03 0.62
C GLN A 63 -11.81 -22.49 2.03
N HIS A 64 -11.59 -21.18 2.16
CA HIS A 64 -11.15 -20.51 3.39
C HIS A 64 -12.03 -19.28 3.69
N PRO A 65 -13.30 -19.46 4.03
CA PRO A 65 -14.27 -18.34 4.11
C PRO A 65 -13.99 -17.31 5.20
N LYS A 66 -13.10 -17.61 6.14
CA LYS A 66 -12.73 -16.70 7.24
C LYS A 66 -11.29 -16.16 7.12
N ASN A 67 -10.63 -16.36 5.99
CA ASN A 67 -9.26 -15.86 5.82
C ASN A 67 -9.28 -14.36 5.54
N ILE A 68 -8.72 -13.59 6.47
CA ILE A 68 -8.69 -12.11 6.44
C ILE A 68 -7.87 -11.62 5.24
N ASP A 69 -6.71 -12.21 4.96
CA ASP A 69 -5.83 -11.76 3.87
C ASP A 69 -6.53 -11.88 2.51
N LEU A 70 -7.27 -12.97 2.26
CA LEU A 70 -8.06 -13.13 1.04
C LEU A 70 -9.23 -12.14 0.96
N MET A 71 -9.83 -11.78 2.10
CA MET A 71 -10.86 -10.73 2.15
C MET A 71 -10.28 -9.36 1.82
N LEU A 72 -9.10 -9.05 2.34
CA LEU A 72 -8.38 -7.80 2.08
C LEU A 72 -7.96 -7.71 0.61
N LEU A 73 -7.43 -8.77 0.01
CA LEU A 73 -7.16 -8.83 -1.43
C LEU A 73 -8.42 -8.64 -2.27
N LYS A 74 -9.56 -9.19 -1.83
CA LYS A 74 -10.84 -8.96 -2.50
C LYS A 74 -11.27 -7.51 -2.42
N SER A 75 -11.14 -6.87 -1.26
CA SER A 75 -11.49 -5.45 -1.11
C SER A 75 -10.59 -4.55 -1.93
N GLU A 76 -9.28 -4.84 -2.00
CA GLU A 76 -8.33 -4.14 -2.85
C GLU A 76 -8.73 -4.18 -4.33
N LEU A 77 -9.07 -5.36 -4.88
CA LEU A 77 -9.56 -5.46 -6.26
C LEU A 77 -10.92 -4.78 -6.47
N LEU A 78 -11.77 -4.71 -5.46
CA LEU A 78 -13.02 -3.95 -5.53
C LEU A 78 -12.73 -2.44 -5.58
N ILE A 79 -11.79 -1.94 -4.79
CA ILE A 79 -11.34 -0.54 -4.80
C ILE A 79 -10.75 -0.20 -6.17
N PHE A 80 -9.88 -1.05 -6.70
CA PHE A 80 -9.30 -0.88 -8.03
C PHE A 80 -10.39 -0.76 -9.12
N ASN A 81 -11.48 -1.54 -9.00
CA ASN A 81 -12.63 -1.49 -9.91
C ASN A 81 -13.68 -0.43 -9.53
N SER A 82 -13.36 0.51 -8.64
CA SER A 82 -14.26 1.57 -8.16
C SER A 82 -15.57 1.07 -7.50
N LYS A 83 -15.56 -0.16 -6.98
CA LYS A 83 -16.70 -0.76 -6.25
C LYS A 83 -16.57 -0.51 -4.76
N TYR A 84 -16.54 0.75 -4.37
CA TYR A 84 -16.20 1.19 -3.00
C TYR A 84 -17.18 0.69 -1.94
N GLU A 85 -18.48 0.66 -2.24
CA GLU A 85 -19.49 0.18 -1.28
C GLU A 85 -19.28 -1.30 -0.91
N ASP A 86 -18.96 -2.15 -1.90
CA ASP A 86 -18.74 -3.56 -1.65
C ASP A 86 -17.41 -3.81 -0.93
N ALA A 87 -16.36 -3.03 -1.26
CA ALA A 87 -15.10 -3.04 -0.53
C ALA A 87 -15.33 -2.64 0.94
N TYR A 88 -16.08 -1.57 1.18
CA TYR A 88 -16.36 -1.05 2.52
C TYR A 88 -17.08 -2.06 3.42
N LYS A 89 -18.01 -2.86 2.86
CA LYS A 89 -18.68 -3.96 3.60
C LYS A 89 -17.68 -5.01 4.07
N ILE A 90 -16.72 -5.38 3.21
CA ILE A 90 -15.68 -6.34 3.57
C ILE A 90 -14.76 -5.75 4.64
N LEU A 91 -14.32 -4.50 4.48
CA LEU A 91 -13.43 -3.84 5.42
C LEU A 91 -14.07 -3.66 6.80
N ASN A 92 -15.38 -3.33 6.86
CA ASN A 92 -16.10 -3.26 8.13
C ASN A 92 -16.17 -4.63 8.81
N PHE A 93 -16.43 -5.69 8.05
CA PHE A 93 -16.44 -7.05 8.60
C PHE A 93 -15.05 -7.45 9.13
N VAL A 94 -13.97 -7.08 8.44
CA VAL A 94 -12.60 -7.36 8.92
C VAL A 94 -12.29 -6.53 10.17
N GLU A 95 -12.70 -5.25 10.22
CA GLU A 95 -12.51 -4.37 11.38
C GLU A 95 -13.23 -4.89 12.65
N GLU A 96 -14.39 -5.55 12.50
CA GLU A 96 -15.07 -6.19 13.64
C GLU A 96 -14.26 -7.37 14.23
N ILE A 97 -13.45 -8.04 13.40
CA ILE A 97 -12.63 -9.20 13.81
C ILE A 97 -11.25 -8.74 14.31
N ASP A 98 -10.66 -7.78 13.63
CA ASP A 98 -9.32 -7.25 13.87
C ASP A 98 -9.36 -5.71 13.78
N PRO A 99 -9.72 -5.03 14.88
CA PRO A 99 -9.92 -3.57 14.90
C PRO A 99 -8.66 -2.73 14.65
N GLU A 100 -7.48 -3.32 14.81
CA GLU A 100 -6.19 -2.65 14.64
C GLU A 100 -5.50 -3.07 13.33
N ASN A 101 -6.23 -3.73 12.44
CA ASN A 101 -5.70 -4.21 11.17
C ASN A 101 -5.22 -3.06 10.28
N ARG A 102 -3.92 -3.05 10.00
CA ARG A 102 -3.26 -2.03 9.20
C ARG A 102 -3.92 -1.83 7.83
N GLU A 103 -4.15 -2.93 7.11
CA GLU A 103 -4.68 -2.89 5.74
C GLU A 103 -6.11 -2.31 5.69
N VAL A 104 -6.91 -2.53 6.74
CA VAL A 104 -8.25 -1.94 6.85
C VAL A 104 -8.16 -0.41 6.88
N PHE A 105 -7.24 0.16 7.68
CA PHE A 105 -7.06 1.61 7.74
C PHE A 105 -6.60 2.18 6.40
N LEU A 106 -5.60 1.55 5.76
CA LEU A 106 -5.05 2.02 4.49
C LEU A 106 -6.07 1.95 3.36
N GLN A 107 -6.80 0.84 3.26
CA GLN A 107 -7.80 0.67 2.22
C GLN A 107 -9.02 1.59 2.42
N LYS A 108 -9.47 1.81 3.66
CA LYS A 108 -10.53 2.79 3.96
C LYS A 108 -10.08 4.21 3.61
N ALA A 109 -8.87 4.61 3.97
CA ALA A 109 -8.31 5.90 3.60
C ALA A 109 -8.25 6.05 2.07
N THR A 110 -7.82 5.00 1.35
CA THR A 110 -7.81 5.00 -0.11
C THR A 110 -9.22 5.20 -0.70
N ILE A 111 -10.26 4.58 -0.12
CA ILE A 111 -11.65 4.80 -0.55
C ILE A 111 -12.06 6.27 -0.35
N TYR A 112 -11.74 6.87 0.80
CA TYR A 112 -12.06 8.28 1.06
C TYR A 112 -11.32 9.19 0.08
N SER A 113 -10.02 8.99 -0.12
CA SER A 113 -9.20 9.73 -1.08
C SER A 113 -9.79 9.67 -2.50
N LYS A 114 -10.15 8.47 -2.97
CA LYS A 114 -10.77 8.26 -4.30
C LYS A 114 -12.14 8.93 -4.46
N ASN A 115 -12.82 9.23 -3.37
CA ASN A 115 -14.08 9.98 -3.34
C ASN A 115 -13.86 11.48 -3.07
N ASN A 116 -12.63 11.99 -3.11
CA ASN A 116 -12.25 13.37 -2.79
C ASN A 116 -12.64 13.81 -1.36
N LEU A 117 -12.62 12.88 -0.42
CA LEU A 117 -12.87 13.08 1.00
C LEU A 117 -11.53 13.02 1.77
N SER A 118 -10.63 13.94 1.44
CA SER A 118 -9.25 13.95 1.96
C SER A 118 -9.19 14.18 3.48
N GLU A 119 -10.11 14.96 4.03
CA GLU A 119 -10.17 15.19 5.48
C GLU A 119 -10.51 13.91 6.24
N GLU A 120 -11.46 13.11 5.76
CA GLU A 120 -11.83 11.83 6.33
C GLU A 120 -10.71 10.78 6.16
N ALA A 121 -10.01 10.81 5.02
CA ALA A 121 -8.84 9.97 4.80
C ALA A 121 -7.73 10.29 5.83
N ILE A 122 -7.43 11.57 6.05
CA ILE A 122 -6.45 12.02 7.06
C ILE A 122 -6.86 11.58 8.47
N GLU A 123 -8.14 11.70 8.83
CA GLU A 123 -8.62 11.30 10.14
C GLU A 123 -8.41 9.80 10.40
N ILE A 124 -8.77 8.95 9.45
CA ILE A 124 -8.54 7.49 9.55
C ILE A 124 -7.05 7.17 9.64
N LEU A 125 -6.21 7.80 8.82
CA LEU A 125 -4.77 7.59 8.83
C LEU A 125 -4.13 8.06 10.14
N LYS A 126 -4.58 9.18 10.71
CA LYS A 126 -4.13 9.63 12.03
C LYS A 126 -4.50 8.65 13.15
N ARG A 127 -5.67 8.01 13.07
CA ARG A 127 -6.03 6.91 13.98
C ARG A 127 -5.10 5.71 13.82
N ALA A 128 -4.77 5.33 12.59
CA ALA A 128 -3.85 4.23 12.30
C ALA A 128 -2.47 4.42 12.95
N LEU A 129 -1.97 5.66 13.04
CA LEU A 129 -0.69 5.98 13.69
C LEU A 129 -0.63 5.61 15.18
N LEU A 130 -1.77 5.39 15.84
CA LEU A 130 -1.83 5.01 17.26
C LEU A 130 -1.51 3.53 17.48
N PHE A 131 -1.70 2.68 16.45
CA PHE A 131 -1.64 1.22 16.57
C PHE A 131 -0.52 0.60 15.72
N ILE A 132 -0.07 1.32 14.67
CA ILE A 132 0.85 0.77 13.68
C ILE A 132 2.26 1.27 13.92
N ASP A 133 3.22 0.34 14.04
CA ASP A 133 4.63 0.65 14.27
C ASP A 133 5.34 1.16 13.01
N ASP A 134 5.11 0.51 11.86
CA ASP A 134 5.66 0.95 10.57
C ASP A 134 4.80 2.09 9.99
N LYS A 135 5.25 3.32 10.23
CA LYS A 135 4.50 4.55 9.98
C LYS A 135 4.81 5.20 8.65
N LEU A 136 5.82 4.74 7.92
CA LEU A 136 6.32 5.42 6.71
C LEU A 136 5.20 5.63 5.67
N GLU A 137 4.52 4.56 5.30
CA GLU A 137 3.43 4.63 4.33
C GLU A 137 2.28 5.53 4.79
N ILE A 138 1.94 5.47 6.09
CA ILE A 138 0.85 6.29 6.65
C ILE A 138 1.22 7.78 6.62
N TRP A 139 2.46 8.14 6.97
CA TRP A 139 2.91 9.54 6.87
C TRP A 139 2.87 10.03 5.44
N ASN A 140 3.33 9.21 4.48
CA ASN A 140 3.28 9.55 3.07
C ASN A 140 1.83 9.76 2.61
N MET A 141 0.91 8.86 2.95
CA MET A 141 -0.51 9.01 2.59
C MET A 141 -1.11 10.28 3.20
N ILE A 142 -0.86 10.59 4.48
CA ILE A 142 -1.35 11.82 5.12
C ILE A 142 -0.79 13.06 4.40
N ALA A 143 0.51 13.07 4.09
CA ALA A 143 1.13 14.18 3.38
C ALA A 143 0.53 14.39 1.99
N MET A 144 0.26 13.30 1.26
CA MET A 144 -0.39 13.37 -0.06
C MET A 144 -1.82 13.89 0.02
N GLU A 145 -2.59 13.52 1.06
CA GLU A 145 -3.93 14.07 1.24
C GLU A 145 -3.90 15.59 1.54
N PHE A 146 -2.92 16.06 2.34
CA PHE A 146 -2.72 17.50 2.54
C PHE A 146 -2.32 18.22 1.23
N LEU A 147 -1.52 17.59 0.36
CA LEU A 147 -1.25 18.14 -0.97
C LEU A 147 -2.52 18.26 -1.82
N LEU A 148 -3.41 17.28 -1.78
CA LEU A 148 -4.69 17.33 -2.50
C LEU A 148 -5.60 18.46 -1.99
N LEU A 149 -5.49 18.83 -0.72
CA LEU A 149 -6.18 19.97 -0.10
C LEU A 149 -5.45 21.31 -0.32
N GLU A 150 -4.30 21.32 -0.99
CA GLU A 150 -3.40 22.47 -1.12
C GLU A 150 -2.93 23.05 0.23
N ASP A 151 -3.03 22.24 1.31
CA ASP A 151 -2.51 22.59 2.64
C ASP A 151 -1.03 22.18 2.76
N PHE A 152 -0.19 22.95 2.07
CA PHE A 152 1.24 22.69 1.99
C PHE A 152 1.94 22.79 3.37
N GLU A 153 1.48 23.68 4.24
CA GLU A 153 2.04 23.83 5.60
C GLU A 153 1.86 22.55 6.41
N SER A 154 0.67 21.93 6.34
CA SER A 154 0.38 20.70 7.06
C SER A 154 1.05 19.47 6.45
N ALA A 155 1.37 19.48 5.14
CA ALA A 155 2.08 18.38 4.47
C ALA A 155 3.55 18.27 4.87
N ILE A 156 4.25 19.42 5.04
CA ILE A 156 5.70 19.52 5.33
C ILE A 156 6.15 18.60 6.47
N PRO A 157 5.54 18.61 7.67
CA PRO A 157 6.01 17.80 8.78
C PRO A 157 5.91 16.28 8.52
N PHE A 158 5.02 15.85 7.66
CA PHE A 158 4.87 14.44 7.31
C PHE A 158 5.91 13.99 6.28
N PHE A 159 6.19 14.79 5.25
CA PHE A 159 7.28 14.50 4.32
C PHE A 159 8.65 14.51 5.01
N LYS A 160 8.87 15.41 5.99
CA LYS A 160 10.08 15.38 6.81
C LYS A 160 10.21 14.07 7.58
N LYS A 161 9.14 13.59 8.20
CA LYS A 161 9.15 12.28 8.89
C LYS A 161 9.47 11.12 7.94
N CYS A 162 8.98 11.15 6.70
CA CYS A 162 9.34 10.15 5.70
C CYS A 162 10.84 10.19 5.40
N LEU A 163 11.41 11.37 5.20
CA LEU A 163 12.84 11.56 4.94
C LEU A 163 13.73 11.21 6.14
N ASP A 164 13.26 11.44 7.36
CA ASP A 164 13.98 11.04 8.58
C ASP A 164 14.01 9.53 8.75
N TYR A 165 12.95 8.84 8.30
CA TYR A 165 12.84 7.38 8.35
C TYR A 165 13.61 6.72 7.20
N ASP A 166 13.39 7.17 5.99
CA ASP A 166 14.10 6.75 4.78
C ASP A 166 14.69 7.96 4.06
N ASN A 167 15.97 8.18 4.29
CA ASN A 167 16.69 9.30 3.68
C ASN A 167 16.92 9.09 2.16
N GLU A 168 16.48 7.96 1.55
CA GLU A 168 16.46 7.67 0.11
C GLU A 168 15.09 7.85 -0.52
N ASP A 169 14.09 8.29 0.25
CA ASP A 169 12.77 8.62 -0.26
C ASP A 169 12.80 9.93 -1.08
N TYR A 170 13.23 9.79 -2.33
CA TYR A 170 13.30 10.92 -3.27
C TYR A 170 11.93 11.51 -3.60
N GLN A 171 10.86 10.73 -3.50
CA GLN A 171 9.52 11.23 -3.74
C GLN A 171 9.09 12.19 -2.63
N SER A 172 9.32 11.83 -1.38
CA SER A 172 9.05 12.72 -0.24
C SER A 172 9.91 13.98 -0.29
N LEU A 173 11.20 13.89 -0.70
CA LEU A 173 12.05 15.06 -0.91
C LEU A 173 11.46 16.00 -1.97
N TYR A 174 11.09 15.47 -3.13
CA TYR A 174 10.50 16.25 -4.20
C TYR A 174 9.21 16.97 -3.73
N ASN A 175 8.32 16.23 -3.08
CA ASN A 175 7.06 16.78 -2.58
C ASN A 175 7.28 17.84 -1.49
N LEU A 176 8.30 17.65 -0.63
CA LEU A 176 8.67 18.63 0.39
C LEU A 176 9.15 19.95 -0.24
N ILE A 177 10.03 19.87 -1.25
CA ILE A 177 10.50 21.05 -1.99
C ILE A 177 9.32 21.74 -2.68
N PHE A 178 8.44 20.97 -3.32
CA PHE A 178 7.21 21.48 -3.93
C PHE A 178 6.33 22.25 -2.93
N CYS A 179 6.20 21.77 -1.69
CA CYS A 179 5.47 22.49 -0.64
C CYS A 179 6.15 23.83 -0.31
N TYR A 180 7.47 23.85 -0.12
CA TYR A 180 8.20 25.07 0.16
C TYR A 180 8.09 26.09 -0.96
N GLU A 181 8.20 25.67 -2.22
CA GLU A 181 8.06 26.54 -3.39
C GLU A 181 6.68 27.21 -3.44
N ASN A 182 5.60 26.44 -3.20
CA ASN A 182 4.24 26.99 -3.20
C ASN A 182 3.99 27.97 -2.05
N LEU A 183 4.68 27.83 -0.93
CA LEU A 183 4.62 28.74 0.21
C LEU A 183 5.59 29.94 0.08
N GLY A 184 6.44 29.95 -0.97
CA GLY A 184 7.48 30.97 -1.14
C GLY A 184 8.62 30.86 -0.12
N MET A 185 8.79 29.72 0.52
CA MET A 185 9.80 29.42 1.56
C MET A 185 11.10 28.92 0.91
N ILE A 186 11.72 29.78 0.11
CA ILE A 186 12.89 29.42 -0.70
C ILE A 186 14.12 29.11 0.18
N ASP A 187 14.32 29.87 1.24
CA ASP A 187 15.47 29.68 2.14
C ASP A 187 15.38 28.34 2.87
N GLU A 188 14.19 27.91 3.29
CA GLU A 188 13.94 26.61 3.90
C GLU A 188 14.16 25.48 2.90
N SER A 189 13.71 25.65 1.65
CA SER A 189 13.97 24.71 0.57
C SER A 189 15.45 24.48 0.34
N ILE A 190 16.23 25.56 0.22
CA ILE A 190 17.70 25.52 0.05
C ILE A 190 18.37 24.86 1.25
N SER A 191 17.92 25.19 2.47
CA SER A 191 18.44 24.60 3.71
C SER A 191 18.23 23.09 3.75
N GLU A 192 17.03 22.62 3.38
CA GLU A 192 16.71 21.19 3.36
C GLU A 192 17.55 20.44 2.32
N LEU A 193 17.65 20.97 1.09
CA LEU A 193 18.48 20.40 0.03
C LEU A 193 19.96 20.35 0.42
N SER A 194 20.45 21.40 1.07
CA SER A 194 21.85 21.47 1.57
C SER A 194 22.08 20.37 2.62
N SER A 195 21.13 20.16 3.55
CA SER A 195 21.20 19.09 4.56
C SER A 195 21.22 17.69 3.91
N VAL A 196 20.43 17.48 2.87
CA VAL A 196 20.47 16.24 2.10
C VAL A 196 21.80 16.05 1.41
N LEU A 197 22.38 17.09 0.82
CA LEU A 197 23.68 17.07 0.14
C LEU A 197 24.86 16.87 1.10
N GLU A 198 24.78 17.39 2.32
CA GLU A 198 25.78 17.11 3.37
C GLU A 198 25.83 15.61 3.69
N LYS A 199 24.68 14.97 3.82
CA LYS A 199 24.58 13.52 4.06
C LYS A 199 24.92 12.71 2.81
N ARG A 200 24.65 13.24 1.62
CA ARG A 200 24.77 12.57 0.31
C ARG A 200 25.28 13.50 -0.78
N PRO A 201 26.58 13.75 -0.84
CA PRO A 201 27.18 14.70 -1.80
C PRO A 201 26.95 14.36 -3.27
N TYR A 202 26.60 13.10 -3.58
CA TYR A 202 26.37 12.60 -4.94
C TYR A 202 24.89 12.42 -5.30
N SER A 203 23.95 12.93 -4.51
CA SER A 203 22.52 12.89 -4.81
C SER A 203 22.21 13.75 -6.03
N LYS A 204 22.03 13.12 -7.19
CA LYS A 204 21.69 13.83 -8.44
C LYS A 204 20.37 14.60 -8.32
N ILE A 205 19.41 14.06 -7.58
CA ILE A 205 18.09 14.67 -7.41
C ILE A 205 18.23 15.94 -6.58
N ALA A 206 18.93 15.89 -5.44
CA ALA A 206 19.12 17.09 -4.62
C ALA A 206 19.89 18.19 -5.36
N TRP A 207 20.92 17.84 -6.15
CA TRP A 207 21.63 18.79 -7.01
C TRP A 207 20.76 19.38 -8.12
N HIS A 208 19.81 18.62 -8.65
CA HIS A 208 18.93 19.10 -9.71
C HIS A 208 17.85 20.04 -9.17
N GLN A 209 17.47 19.90 -7.90
CA GLN A 209 16.44 20.73 -7.25
C GLN A 209 17.03 22.00 -6.61
N LEU A 210 18.34 22.03 -6.31
CA LEU A 210 19.05 23.20 -5.79
C LEU A 210 19.32 24.22 -6.90
#